data_46bf46638faf59395b381bb534409100
#
_entry.id   46bf46638faf59395b381bb534409100
#
_cell.length_a   1.000
_cell.length_b   1.000
_cell.length_c   1.000
_cell.angle_alpha   90.00
_cell.angle_beta   90.00
_cell.angle_gamma   90.00
#
_symmetry.space_group_name_H-M   'P 1'
#
loop_
_entity.id
_entity.type
_entity.pdbx_description
1 polymer ?
#
loop_
_entity_poly.entity_id
_entity_poly.type
_entity_poly.pdbx_seq_one_letter_code
_entity_poly.pdbx_strand_id
1 'polypeptide(L)'
;MAEESGLKDLIACNTRISSIIEDDLAYAGYNISELMDNNASFEEVIYLLWNLHLPTAIELKNFVKELRAEYAISDAVEQCILIQSRRHLHPMSVLRSTVSLLGVYNVNAEDNSVEATYEQSIQLMAKMPTIIATFARLRTGQTPIEPREDLGFAANFLYMLNGKKPSELEVKALNRALILHADHELNASTFAARVCASTLSDIYSCVTTAIGTLKGPIHGGANEKVFDMLQEIREYGDTKAYLQEKLDSQEKIMGFGHRVYKTQDPREKYLRQMAEELTVGTENEVWFQLSREIEDYMKRSKGLIPN
;
A
#
# COMPACT_ATOMS: atom_id res chain seq x y z
N MET A 1 -27.98 30.33 -2.22
CA MET A 1 -27.79 28.88 -2.01
C MET A 1 -26.84 28.76 -0.84
N ALA A 2 -27.19 28.05 0.22
CA ALA A 2 -26.28 27.80 1.33
C ALA A 2 -25.15 26.93 0.80
N GLU A 3 -23.88 27.33 0.97
CA GLU A 3 -22.74 26.47 0.75
C GLU A 3 -22.81 25.33 1.77
N GLU A 4 -23.19 24.15 1.33
CA GLU A 4 -23.06 22.95 2.15
C GLU A 4 -21.57 22.66 2.33
N SER A 5 -21.04 22.96 3.52
CA SER A 5 -19.62 22.74 3.83
C SER A 5 -19.25 21.25 3.91
N GLY A 6 -20.22 20.36 3.83
CA GLY A 6 -20.05 18.91 4.01
C GLY A 6 -19.43 18.60 5.38
N LEU A 7 -18.39 17.76 5.41
CA LEU A 7 -17.65 17.40 6.64
C LEU A 7 -16.37 18.24 6.83
N LYS A 8 -16.23 19.36 6.15
CA LYS A 8 -15.07 20.22 6.27
C LYS A 8 -14.95 20.74 7.70
N ASP A 9 -13.75 20.68 8.24
CA ASP A 9 -13.38 21.15 9.58
C ASP A 9 -14.08 20.41 10.75
N LEU A 10 -14.71 19.24 10.49
CA LEU A 10 -15.24 18.38 11.53
C LEU A 10 -14.23 17.33 11.97
N ILE A 11 -14.04 17.19 13.28
CA ILE A 11 -13.27 16.08 13.87
C ILE A 11 -14.16 14.84 13.84
N ALA A 12 -13.91 13.93 12.88
CA ALA A 12 -14.69 12.71 12.74
C ALA A 12 -14.39 11.69 13.86
N CYS A 13 -13.13 11.62 14.30
CA CYS A 13 -12.70 10.76 15.41
C CYS A 13 -11.29 11.15 15.89
N ASN A 14 -10.90 10.60 17.04
CA ASN A 14 -9.53 10.60 17.52
C ASN A 14 -8.84 9.25 17.17
N THR A 15 -7.53 9.29 16.96
CA THR A 15 -6.69 8.09 16.76
C THR A 15 -5.48 8.12 17.68
N ARG A 16 -4.98 6.94 18.04
CA ARG A 16 -3.68 6.74 18.71
C ARG A 16 -2.71 5.96 17.84
N ILE A 17 -3.14 5.61 16.62
CA ILE A 17 -2.39 4.74 15.72
C ILE A 17 -1.29 5.52 15.02
N SER A 18 -1.62 6.68 14.47
CA SER A 18 -0.63 7.58 13.86
C SER A 18 -0.94 9.04 14.15
N SER A 19 0.06 9.88 13.97
CA SER A 19 -0.06 11.34 14.07
C SER A 19 0.86 12.03 13.08
N ILE A 20 0.43 13.19 12.60
CA ILE A 20 1.24 14.09 11.77
C ILE A 20 1.38 15.41 12.53
N ILE A 21 2.60 15.74 12.94
CA ILE A 21 2.91 16.98 13.69
C ILE A 21 4.04 17.68 12.93
N GLU A 22 3.79 18.91 12.49
CA GLU A 22 4.78 19.73 11.75
C GLU A 22 5.43 18.99 10.56
N ASP A 23 4.60 18.28 9.78
CA ASP A 23 5.01 17.40 8.66
C ASP A 23 5.79 16.12 9.06
N ASP A 24 5.95 15.81 10.35
CA ASP A 24 6.50 14.54 10.81
C ASP A 24 5.40 13.51 11.04
N LEU A 25 5.54 12.34 10.40
CA LEU A 25 4.66 11.20 10.59
C LEU A 25 5.21 10.26 11.67
N ALA A 26 4.37 9.90 12.63
CA ALA A 26 4.69 8.96 13.68
C ALA A 26 3.63 7.85 13.81
N TYR A 27 4.06 6.63 14.13
CA TYR A 27 3.22 5.46 14.40
C TYR A 27 3.25 5.13 15.89
N ALA A 28 2.10 5.25 16.57
CA ALA A 28 1.97 5.03 18.01
C ALA A 28 3.06 5.75 18.84
N GLY A 29 3.46 6.95 18.40
CA GLY A 29 4.48 7.77 19.07
C GLY A 29 5.92 7.56 18.58
N TYR A 30 6.19 6.58 17.70
CA TYR A 30 7.49 6.38 17.07
C TYR A 30 7.54 7.11 15.72
N ASN A 31 8.52 8.01 15.56
CA ASN A 31 8.69 8.70 14.29
C ASN A 31 9.11 7.71 13.19
N ILE A 32 8.58 7.88 11.95
CA ILE A 32 8.96 7.00 10.84
C ILE A 32 10.46 7.03 10.56
N SER A 33 11.15 8.15 10.82
CA SER A 33 12.62 8.22 10.70
C SER A 33 13.31 7.25 11.64
N GLU A 34 12.85 7.13 12.90
CA GLU A 34 13.41 6.20 13.87
C GLU A 34 13.22 4.74 13.42
N LEU A 35 12.03 4.41 12.88
CA LEU A 35 11.75 3.08 12.36
C LEU A 35 12.63 2.74 11.15
N MET A 36 12.86 3.72 10.26
CA MET A 36 13.72 3.55 9.08
C MET A 36 15.20 3.42 9.45
N ASP A 37 15.70 4.26 10.35
CA ASP A 37 17.11 4.29 10.77
C ASP A 37 17.48 3.03 11.56
N ASN A 38 16.56 2.50 12.35
CA ASN A 38 16.71 1.24 13.07
C ASN A 38 16.42 -0.01 12.20
N ASN A 39 16.14 0.15 10.89
CA ASN A 39 15.81 -0.93 9.97
C ASN A 39 14.68 -1.85 10.48
N ALA A 40 13.62 -1.26 11.03
CA ALA A 40 12.45 -2.00 11.47
C ALA A 40 11.91 -2.91 10.36
N SER A 41 11.44 -4.09 10.71
CA SER A 41 10.70 -4.95 9.78
C SER A 41 9.24 -4.51 9.67
N PHE A 42 8.59 -4.86 8.57
CA PHE A 42 7.17 -4.57 8.41
C PHE A 42 6.33 -5.31 9.45
N GLU A 43 6.74 -6.51 9.83
CA GLU A 43 6.12 -7.30 10.90
C GLU A 43 6.16 -6.58 12.25
N GLU A 44 7.27 -5.90 12.59
CA GLU A 44 7.35 -5.06 13.80
C GLU A 44 6.39 -3.88 13.73
N VAL A 45 6.22 -3.28 12.56
CA VAL A 45 5.32 -2.15 12.37
C VAL A 45 3.84 -2.58 12.38
N ILE A 46 3.49 -3.73 11.80
CA ILE A 46 2.14 -4.30 11.96
C ILE A 46 1.83 -4.49 13.46
N TYR A 47 2.75 -5.12 14.19
CA TYR A 47 2.59 -5.34 15.63
C TYR A 47 2.42 -4.01 16.39
N LEU A 48 3.27 -3.02 16.10
CA LEU A 48 3.22 -1.68 16.68
C LEU A 48 1.85 -1.02 16.48
N LEU A 49 1.33 -1.03 15.25
CA LEU A 49 0.06 -0.39 14.92
C LEU A 49 -1.16 -1.07 15.59
N TRP A 50 -1.07 -2.38 15.82
CA TRP A 50 -2.15 -3.13 16.45
C TRP A 50 -2.09 -3.10 17.97
N ASN A 51 -0.89 -3.09 18.57
CA ASN A 51 -0.67 -3.17 20.01
C ASN A 51 -0.24 -1.84 20.66
N LEU A 52 0.06 -0.81 19.85
CA LEU A 52 0.50 0.53 20.27
C LEU A 52 1.84 0.55 21.01
N HIS A 53 2.67 -0.47 20.84
CA HIS A 53 4.05 -0.54 21.31
C HIS A 53 4.88 -1.47 20.43
N LEU A 54 6.18 -1.24 20.35
CA LEU A 54 7.08 -2.15 19.63
C LEU A 54 7.15 -3.50 20.34
N PRO A 55 7.21 -4.61 19.58
CA PRO A 55 7.30 -5.94 20.16
C PRO A 55 8.66 -6.18 20.86
N THR A 56 8.63 -6.91 21.94
CA THR A 56 9.82 -7.59 22.44
C THR A 56 10.24 -8.70 21.46
N ALA A 57 11.48 -9.21 21.59
CA ALA A 57 11.95 -10.28 20.72
C ALA A 57 11.07 -11.56 20.78
N ILE A 58 10.46 -11.84 21.93
CA ILE A 58 9.56 -12.99 22.12
C ILE A 58 8.22 -12.74 21.45
N GLU A 59 7.63 -11.55 21.62
CA GLU A 59 6.38 -11.16 20.98
C GLU A 59 6.52 -11.15 19.47
N LEU A 60 7.58 -10.56 18.92
CA LEU A 60 7.85 -10.56 17.48
C LEU A 60 7.96 -11.98 16.94
N LYS A 61 8.71 -12.85 17.61
CA LYS A 61 8.86 -14.25 17.19
C LYS A 61 7.52 -14.99 17.13
N ASN A 62 6.66 -14.78 18.12
CA ASN A 62 5.34 -15.41 18.17
C ASN A 62 4.44 -14.84 17.08
N PHE A 63 4.38 -13.52 16.94
CA PHE A 63 3.61 -12.82 15.93
C PHE A 63 3.98 -13.24 14.50
N VAL A 64 5.28 -13.29 14.20
CA VAL A 64 5.78 -13.75 12.89
C VAL A 64 5.41 -15.21 12.64
N LYS A 65 5.42 -16.06 13.67
CA LYS A 65 4.98 -17.45 13.54
C LYS A 65 3.49 -17.55 13.22
N GLU A 66 2.65 -16.74 13.86
CA GLU A 66 1.21 -16.68 13.58
C GLU A 66 0.93 -16.22 12.15
N LEU A 67 1.57 -15.13 11.70
CA LEU A 67 1.44 -14.65 10.33
C LEU A 67 1.83 -15.71 9.29
N ARG A 68 2.97 -16.38 9.51
CA ARG A 68 3.49 -17.40 8.58
C ARG A 68 2.58 -18.60 8.44
N ALA A 69 1.93 -19.01 9.53
CA ALA A 69 0.97 -20.11 9.52
C ALA A 69 -0.27 -19.83 8.63
N GLU A 70 -0.56 -18.54 8.37
CA GLU A 70 -1.73 -18.11 7.63
C GLU A 70 -1.42 -17.62 6.18
N TYR A 71 -0.19 -17.75 5.70
CA TYR A 71 0.19 -17.27 4.35
C TYR A 71 -0.55 -17.99 3.21
N ALA A 72 -0.84 -19.26 3.37
CA ALA A 72 -1.48 -20.06 2.32
C ALA A 72 -2.97 -19.69 2.13
N ILE A 73 -3.41 -19.74 0.88
CA ILE A 73 -4.84 -19.65 0.53
C ILE A 73 -5.39 -21.04 0.21
N SER A 74 -6.70 -21.23 0.38
CA SER A 74 -7.31 -22.51 0.04
C SER A 74 -7.47 -22.70 -1.46
N ASP A 75 -7.55 -23.95 -1.92
CA ASP A 75 -7.80 -24.30 -3.32
C ASP A 75 -9.06 -23.62 -3.86
N ALA A 76 -10.12 -23.48 -3.04
CA ALA A 76 -11.34 -22.81 -3.44
C ALA A 76 -11.11 -21.32 -3.76
N VAL A 77 -10.28 -20.62 -2.97
CA VAL A 77 -9.91 -19.23 -3.20
C VAL A 77 -9.03 -19.13 -4.45
N GLU A 78 -8.05 -20.03 -4.62
CA GLU A 78 -7.19 -20.06 -5.80
C GLU A 78 -8.01 -20.28 -7.08
N GLN A 79 -8.97 -21.21 -7.09
CA GLN A 79 -9.87 -21.44 -8.23
C GLN A 79 -10.68 -20.20 -8.59
N CYS A 80 -11.16 -19.44 -7.59
CA CYS A 80 -11.85 -18.19 -7.84
C CYS A 80 -10.93 -17.13 -8.48
N ILE A 81 -9.67 -17.04 -8.03
CA ILE A 81 -8.66 -16.16 -8.64
C ILE A 81 -8.35 -16.60 -10.08
N LEU A 82 -8.22 -17.91 -10.32
CA LEU A 82 -7.99 -18.47 -11.66
C LEU A 82 -9.11 -18.09 -12.64
N ILE A 83 -10.38 -18.17 -12.21
CA ILE A 83 -11.50 -17.77 -13.04
C ILE A 83 -11.43 -16.28 -13.39
N GLN A 84 -11.08 -15.45 -12.42
CA GLN A 84 -10.94 -14.01 -12.60
C GLN A 84 -9.73 -13.63 -13.47
N SER A 85 -8.63 -14.37 -13.39
CA SER A 85 -7.39 -14.07 -14.14
C SER A 85 -7.54 -14.25 -15.65
N ARG A 86 -8.52 -15.05 -16.10
CA ARG A 86 -8.82 -15.27 -17.53
C ARG A 86 -9.45 -14.05 -18.21
N ARG A 87 -9.73 -12.99 -17.47
CA ARG A 87 -10.32 -11.73 -17.96
C ARG A 87 -9.35 -10.60 -17.69
N HIS A 88 -9.36 -9.56 -18.51
CA HIS A 88 -8.57 -8.33 -18.27
C HIS A 88 -9.19 -7.49 -17.15
N LEU A 89 -9.16 -8.02 -15.92
CA LEU A 89 -9.73 -7.35 -14.76
C LEU A 89 -8.67 -6.50 -14.04
N HIS A 90 -9.13 -5.39 -13.49
CA HIS A 90 -8.27 -4.55 -12.65
C HIS A 90 -7.85 -5.30 -11.37
N PRO A 91 -6.53 -5.35 -11.01
CA PRO A 91 -6.03 -6.12 -9.87
C PRO A 91 -6.75 -5.81 -8.54
N MET A 92 -7.01 -4.53 -8.27
CA MET A 92 -7.74 -4.12 -7.08
C MET A 92 -9.19 -4.62 -7.03
N SER A 93 -9.81 -4.87 -8.17
CA SER A 93 -11.16 -5.46 -8.22
C SER A 93 -11.12 -6.94 -7.86
N VAL A 94 -10.09 -7.65 -8.29
CA VAL A 94 -9.85 -9.04 -7.91
C VAL A 94 -9.52 -9.15 -6.43
N LEU A 95 -8.61 -8.32 -5.92
CA LEU A 95 -8.27 -8.30 -4.49
C LEU A 95 -9.53 -8.06 -3.63
N ARG A 96 -10.34 -7.05 -3.98
CA ARG A 96 -11.59 -6.74 -3.27
C ARG A 96 -12.56 -7.93 -3.24
N SER A 97 -12.79 -8.57 -4.38
CA SER A 97 -13.71 -9.71 -4.45
C SER A 97 -13.18 -10.93 -3.71
N THR A 98 -11.86 -11.15 -3.74
CA THR A 98 -11.23 -12.26 -3.03
C THR A 98 -11.23 -12.06 -1.52
N VAL A 99 -11.00 -10.84 -1.04
CA VAL A 99 -11.10 -10.52 0.40
C VAL A 99 -12.53 -10.73 0.90
N SER A 100 -13.55 -10.30 0.16
CA SER A 100 -14.94 -10.60 0.49
C SER A 100 -15.23 -12.10 0.52
N LEU A 101 -14.65 -12.85 -0.42
CA LEU A 101 -14.79 -14.31 -0.48
C LEU A 101 -14.15 -15.01 0.73
N LEU A 102 -13.02 -14.49 1.25
CA LEU A 102 -12.43 -15.03 2.48
C LEU A 102 -13.42 -15.02 3.65
N GLY A 103 -14.22 -13.95 3.78
CA GLY A 103 -15.29 -13.88 4.78
C GLY A 103 -16.38 -14.93 4.58
N VAL A 104 -16.76 -15.21 3.32
CA VAL A 104 -17.76 -16.26 3.00
C VAL A 104 -17.27 -17.66 3.42
N TYR A 105 -15.98 -17.92 3.32
CA TYR A 105 -15.40 -19.21 3.70
C TYR A 105 -15.00 -19.32 5.18
N ASN A 106 -15.02 -18.20 5.92
CA ASN A 106 -14.72 -18.23 7.35
C ASN A 106 -16.01 -18.44 8.15
N VAL A 107 -16.16 -19.62 8.76
CA VAL A 107 -17.35 -19.97 9.56
C VAL A 107 -17.55 -19.09 10.79
N ASN A 108 -16.51 -18.39 11.22
CA ASN A 108 -16.52 -17.48 12.37
C ASN A 108 -16.49 -16.00 11.94
N ALA A 109 -16.79 -15.68 10.67
CA ALA A 109 -16.69 -14.32 10.16
C ALA A 109 -17.53 -13.30 10.95
N GLU A 110 -18.69 -13.74 11.45
CA GLU A 110 -19.64 -12.90 12.21
C GLU A 110 -19.24 -12.71 13.69
N ASP A 111 -18.20 -13.38 14.16
CA ASP A 111 -17.69 -13.15 15.52
C ASP A 111 -16.83 -11.87 15.57
N ASN A 112 -17.43 -10.81 16.13
CA ASN A 112 -16.82 -9.50 16.28
C ASN A 112 -16.15 -9.30 17.66
N SER A 113 -15.88 -10.38 18.42
CA SER A 113 -15.04 -10.29 19.61
C SER A 113 -13.64 -9.78 19.26
N VAL A 114 -12.96 -9.19 20.23
CA VAL A 114 -11.59 -8.66 20.02
C VAL A 114 -10.64 -9.78 19.59
N GLU A 115 -10.78 -10.95 20.22
CA GLU A 115 -9.97 -12.12 19.96
C GLU A 115 -10.18 -12.65 18.54
N ALA A 116 -11.44 -12.87 18.13
CA ALA A 116 -11.76 -13.33 16.78
C ALA A 116 -11.36 -12.32 15.71
N THR A 117 -11.58 -11.02 15.97
CA THR A 117 -11.18 -9.95 15.05
C THR A 117 -9.65 -9.92 14.88
N TYR A 118 -8.88 -10.15 15.95
CA TYR A 118 -7.42 -10.23 15.87
C TYR A 118 -6.98 -11.42 15.01
N GLU A 119 -7.50 -12.62 15.25
CA GLU A 119 -7.20 -13.82 14.44
C GLU A 119 -7.56 -13.61 12.96
N GLN A 120 -8.73 -13.05 12.68
CA GLN A 120 -9.16 -12.73 11.32
C GLN A 120 -8.28 -11.65 10.66
N SER A 121 -7.77 -10.70 11.44
CA SER A 121 -6.81 -9.70 10.96
C SER A 121 -5.46 -10.31 10.59
N ILE A 122 -4.96 -11.29 11.37
CA ILE A 122 -3.78 -12.09 11.04
C ILE A 122 -3.99 -12.79 9.69
N GLN A 123 -5.13 -13.47 9.51
CA GLN A 123 -5.46 -14.19 8.28
C GLN A 123 -5.52 -13.25 7.07
N LEU A 124 -6.20 -12.11 7.20
CA LEU A 124 -6.30 -11.12 6.13
C LEU A 124 -4.92 -10.56 5.74
N MET A 125 -4.14 -10.13 6.74
CA MET A 125 -2.81 -9.58 6.51
C MET A 125 -1.90 -10.59 5.83
N ALA A 126 -1.89 -11.83 6.31
CA ALA A 126 -1.03 -12.90 5.81
C ALA A 126 -1.40 -13.35 4.38
N LYS A 127 -2.70 -13.43 4.06
CA LYS A 127 -3.18 -13.93 2.76
C LYS A 127 -3.12 -12.91 1.62
N MET A 128 -3.13 -11.60 1.92
CA MET A 128 -3.12 -10.58 0.86
C MET A 128 -1.95 -10.70 -0.11
N PRO A 129 -0.68 -10.85 0.32
CA PRO A 129 0.45 -11.04 -0.59
C PRO A 129 0.29 -12.26 -1.48
N THR A 130 -0.20 -13.38 -0.93
CA THR A 130 -0.43 -14.62 -1.69
C THR A 130 -1.52 -14.44 -2.75
N ILE A 131 -2.63 -13.79 -2.40
CA ILE A 131 -3.70 -13.46 -3.35
C ILE A 131 -3.18 -12.61 -4.51
N ILE A 132 -2.40 -11.56 -4.21
CA ILE A 132 -1.87 -10.64 -5.21
C ILE A 132 -0.88 -11.36 -6.12
N ALA A 133 0.05 -12.13 -5.56
CA ALA A 133 1.06 -12.87 -6.32
C ALA A 133 0.41 -13.97 -7.19
N THR A 134 -0.55 -14.72 -6.65
CA THR A 134 -1.33 -15.72 -7.38
C THR A 134 -2.02 -15.11 -8.58
N PHE A 135 -2.75 -14.00 -8.39
CA PHE A 135 -3.42 -13.31 -9.50
C PHE A 135 -2.43 -12.79 -10.54
N ALA A 136 -1.33 -12.16 -10.12
CA ALA A 136 -0.33 -11.61 -11.02
C ALA A 136 0.29 -12.70 -11.92
N ARG A 137 0.58 -13.86 -11.36
CA ARG A 137 1.14 -14.99 -12.10
C ARG A 137 0.11 -15.63 -13.04
N LEU A 138 -1.07 -15.92 -12.55
CA LEU A 138 -2.15 -16.53 -13.35
C LEU A 138 -2.56 -15.67 -14.55
N ARG A 139 -2.62 -14.33 -14.40
CA ARG A 139 -2.99 -13.42 -15.50
C ARG A 139 -1.94 -13.39 -16.63
N THR A 140 -0.70 -13.77 -16.33
CA THR A 140 0.40 -13.90 -17.31
C THR A 140 0.65 -15.35 -17.76
N GLY A 141 -0.26 -16.27 -17.40
CA GLY A 141 -0.16 -17.70 -17.77
C GLY A 141 0.88 -18.48 -16.99
N GLN A 142 1.36 -17.96 -15.88
CA GLN A 142 2.33 -18.62 -15.02
C GLN A 142 1.61 -19.38 -13.89
N THR A 143 2.24 -20.47 -13.42
CA THR A 143 1.74 -21.22 -12.25
C THR A 143 1.96 -20.42 -10.97
N PRO A 144 0.98 -20.36 -10.04
CA PRO A 144 1.17 -19.84 -8.71
C PRO A 144 2.34 -20.49 -7.97
N ILE A 145 2.91 -19.79 -7.03
CA ILE A 145 4.01 -20.27 -6.20
C ILE A 145 3.55 -20.22 -4.75
N GLU A 146 3.71 -21.36 -4.06
CA GLU A 146 3.39 -21.47 -2.67
C GLU A 146 4.28 -20.57 -1.79
N PRO A 147 3.72 -19.98 -0.73
CA PRO A 147 4.49 -19.21 0.23
C PRO A 147 5.49 -20.11 0.98
N ARG A 148 6.59 -19.53 1.42
CA ARG A 148 7.64 -20.18 2.21
C ARG A 148 7.62 -19.67 3.63
N GLU A 149 7.62 -20.59 4.58
CA GLU A 149 7.62 -20.25 6.01
C GLU A 149 8.97 -19.71 6.52
N ASP A 150 10.07 -19.93 5.80
CA ASP A 150 11.39 -19.43 6.17
C ASP A 150 11.66 -17.98 5.72
N LEU A 151 10.76 -17.39 4.92
CA LEU A 151 10.88 -16.02 4.44
C LEU A 151 10.03 -15.06 5.27
N GLY A 152 10.51 -13.84 5.48
CA GLY A 152 9.73 -12.73 6.03
C GLY A 152 8.70 -12.21 5.03
N PHE A 153 7.79 -11.36 5.49
CA PHE A 153 6.64 -10.90 4.73
C PHE A 153 6.99 -10.33 3.34
N ALA A 154 7.88 -9.33 3.31
CA ALA A 154 8.30 -8.70 2.06
C ALA A 154 9.04 -9.67 1.13
N ALA A 155 9.97 -10.47 1.69
CA ALA A 155 10.74 -11.45 0.92
C ALA A 155 9.85 -12.53 0.31
N ASN A 156 8.85 -12.98 1.06
CA ASN A 156 7.91 -14.02 0.62
C ASN A 156 7.00 -13.51 -0.51
N PHE A 157 6.48 -12.30 -0.39
CA PHE A 157 5.72 -11.69 -1.48
C PHE A 157 6.53 -11.60 -2.79
N LEU A 158 7.75 -11.06 -2.72
CA LEU A 158 8.63 -10.96 -3.90
C LEU A 158 8.98 -12.33 -4.48
N TYR A 159 9.20 -13.33 -3.63
CA TYR A 159 9.45 -14.69 -4.05
C TYR A 159 8.26 -15.28 -4.81
N MET A 160 7.05 -15.19 -4.25
CA MET A 160 5.84 -15.68 -4.90
C MET A 160 5.53 -14.96 -6.20
N LEU A 161 5.78 -13.64 -6.25
CA LEU A 161 5.52 -12.81 -7.42
C LEU A 161 6.49 -13.14 -8.57
N ASN A 162 7.80 -13.17 -8.28
CA ASN A 162 8.87 -13.23 -9.29
C ASN A 162 9.35 -14.66 -9.59
N GLY A 163 9.03 -15.64 -8.75
CA GLY A 163 9.46 -17.03 -8.93
C GLY A 163 10.94 -17.29 -8.60
N LYS A 164 11.61 -16.35 -7.98
CA LYS A 164 13.02 -16.46 -7.57
C LYS A 164 13.23 -15.80 -6.22
N LYS A 165 14.26 -16.24 -5.49
CA LYS A 165 14.64 -15.61 -4.22
C LYS A 165 15.04 -14.14 -4.51
N PRO A 166 14.41 -13.16 -3.82
CA PRO A 166 14.77 -11.76 -4.00
C PRO A 166 16.16 -11.47 -3.41
N SER A 167 16.80 -10.42 -3.89
CA SER A 167 18.00 -9.85 -3.29
C SER A 167 17.67 -9.12 -1.98
N GLU A 168 18.67 -8.91 -1.13
CA GLU A 168 18.50 -8.16 0.11
C GLU A 168 18.04 -6.73 -0.14
N LEU A 169 18.50 -6.12 -1.23
CA LEU A 169 18.10 -4.76 -1.62
C LEU A 169 16.62 -4.70 -2.01
N GLU A 170 16.13 -5.65 -2.82
CA GLU A 170 14.71 -5.75 -3.19
C GLU A 170 13.83 -5.93 -1.95
N VAL A 171 14.24 -6.80 -1.03
CA VAL A 171 13.51 -7.03 0.24
C VAL A 171 13.48 -5.76 1.09
N LYS A 172 14.62 -5.10 1.25
CA LYS A 172 14.74 -3.85 2.02
C LYS A 172 13.85 -2.75 1.43
N ALA A 173 13.86 -2.61 0.11
CA ALA A 173 13.06 -1.60 -0.58
C ALA A 173 11.56 -1.82 -0.39
N LEU A 174 11.07 -3.06 -0.60
CA LEU A 174 9.67 -3.38 -0.39
C LEU A 174 9.27 -3.24 1.09
N ASN A 175 10.10 -3.72 2.02
CA ASN A 175 9.86 -3.60 3.45
C ASN A 175 9.68 -2.12 3.86
N ARG A 176 10.58 -1.24 3.42
CA ARG A 176 10.47 0.20 3.67
C ARG A 176 9.23 0.82 3.02
N ALA A 177 8.92 0.44 1.78
CA ALA A 177 7.71 0.91 1.11
C ALA A 177 6.45 0.52 1.88
N LEU A 178 6.34 -0.73 2.37
CA LEU A 178 5.23 -1.19 3.18
C LEU A 178 5.11 -0.41 4.50
N ILE A 179 6.22 -0.19 5.20
CA ILE A 179 6.24 0.60 6.44
C ILE A 179 5.77 2.03 6.19
N LEU A 180 6.29 2.70 5.16
CA LEU A 180 5.97 4.09 4.84
C LEU A 180 4.50 4.29 4.39
N HIS A 181 3.82 3.21 3.99
CA HIS A 181 2.41 3.22 3.60
C HIS A 181 1.48 2.54 4.61
N ALA A 182 1.99 2.14 5.79
CA ALA A 182 1.23 1.33 6.73
C ALA A 182 0.03 2.07 7.32
N ASP A 183 0.17 3.35 7.66
CA ASP A 183 -0.92 4.20 8.14
C ASP A 183 -0.68 5.67 7.80
N HIS A 184 -1.77 6.44 7.66
CA HIS A 184 -1.73 7.88 7.44
C HIS A 184 -3.01 8.51 7.99
N GLU A 185 -3.22 8.39 9.30
CA GLU A 185 -4.38 8.91 10.03
C GLU A 185 -5.73 8.44 9.44
N LEU A 186 -6.69 9.34 9.33
CA LEU A 186 -8.04 9.05 8.84
C LEU A 186 -8.14 9.34 7.34
N ASN A 187 -7.39 8.59 6.51
CA ASN A 187 -7.57 8.64 5.07
C ASN A 187 -8.93 8.07 4.63
N ALA A 188 -9.31 8.29 3.36
CA ALA A 188 -10.63 7.91 2.86
C ALA A 188 -10.96 6.43 3.02
N SER A 189 -10.00 5.52 2.82
CA SER A 189 -10.22 4.08 2.95
C SER A 189 -10.32 3.65 4.42
N THR A 190 -9.51 4.22 5.31
CA THR A 190 -9.63 4.01 6.76
C THR A 190 -10.97 4.52 7.28
N PHE A 191 -11.42 5.70 6.82
CA PHE A 191 -12.73 6.25 7.19
C PHE A 191 -13.87 5.34 6.72
N ALA A 192 -13.82 4.86 5.47
CA ALA A 192 -14.82 3.95 4.92
C ALA A 192 -14.90 2.61 5.70
N ALA A 193 -13.73 2.03 6.05
CA ALA A 193 -13.68 0.84 6.90
C ALA A 193 -14.30 1.07 8.28
N ARG A 194 -14.00 2.21 8.91
CA ARG A 194 -14.56 2.57 10.22
C ARG A 194 -16.07 2.79 10.18
N VAL A 195 -16.60 3.39 9.10
CA VAL A 195 -18.05 3.53 8.89
C VAL A 195 -18.69 2.14 8.80
N CYS A 196 -18.11 1.22 8.03
CA CYS A 196 -18.58 -0.16 7.94
C CYS A 196 -18.53 -0.85 9.32
N ALA A 197 -17.41 -0.78 10.02
CA ALA A 197 -17.22 -1.38 11.35
C ALA A 197 -18.18 -0.81 12.41
N SER A 198 -18.57 0.48 12.29
CA SER A 198 -19.50 1.10 13.22
C SER A 198 -20.91 0.49 13.23
N THR A 199 -21.23 -0.28 12.20
CA THR A 199 -22.47 -1.05 12.07
C THR A 199 -22.37 -2.47 12.62
N LEU A 200 -21.24 -2.83 13.23
CA LEU A 200 -20.89 -4.17 13.69
C LEU A 200 -20.80 -5.21 12.55
N SER A 201 -20.52 -4.76 11.33
CA SER A 201 -20.22 -5.65 10.22
C SER A 201 -18.86 -6.34 10.43
N ASP A 202 -18.70 -7.53 9.87
CA ASP A 202 -17.49 -8.32 9.95
C ASP A 202 -16.26 -7.62 9.36
N ILE A 203 -15.05 -8.03 9.78
CA ILE A 203 -13.80 -7.39 9.34
C ILE A 203 -13.54 -7.56 7.83
N TYR A 204 -13.99 -8.65 7.21
CA TYR A 204 -13.82 -8.86 5.76
C TYR A 204 -14.65 -7.86 4.95
N SER A 205 -15.86 -7.56 5.39
CA SER A 205 -16.71 -6.50 4.83
C SER A 205 -16.08 -5.13 5.01
N CYS A 206 -15.50 -4.84 6.20
CA CYS A 206 -14.81 -3.58 6.48
C CYS A 206 -13.58 -3.39 5.56
N VAL A 207 -12.74 -4.41 5.43
CA VAL A 207 -11.55 -4.36 4.57
C VAL A 207 -11.93 -4.33 3.08
N THR A 208 -12.97 -5.06 2.67
CA THR A 208 -13.54 -4.99 1.31
C THR A 208 -13.97 -3.56 0.97
N THR A 209 -14.63 -2.87 1.90
CA THR A 209 -15.05 -1.47 1.76
C THR A 209 -13.83 -0.54 1.63
N ALA A 210 -12.79 -0.76 2.45
CA ALA A 210 -11.54 -0.01 2.35
C ALA A 210 -10.84 -0.19 1.00
N ILE A 211 -10.73 -1.42 0.50
CA ILE A 211 -10.11 -1.74 -0.79
C ILE A 211 -10.92 -1.08 -1.94
N GLY A 212 -12.26 -1.11 -1.86
CA GLY A 212 -13.12 -0.44 -2.81
C GLY A 212 -12.87 1.07 -2.88
N THR A 213 -12.71 1.70 -1.73
CA THR A 213 -12.38 3.13 -1.60
C THR A 213 -10.96 3.42 -2.09
N LEU A 214 -9.99 2.59 -1.69
CA LEU A 214 -8.58 2.75 -2.06
C LEU A 214 -8.36 2.68 -3.58
N LYS A 215 -9.15 1.89 -4.29
CA LYS A 215 -9.10 1.77 -5.76
C LYS A 215 -9.37 3.09 -6.48
N GLY A 216 -10.02 4.06 -5.83
CA GLY A 216 -10.40 5.33 -6.47
C GLY A 216 -9.21 6.08 -7.09
N PRO A 217 -9.37 6.70 -8.30
CA PRO A 217 -8.28 7.34 -9.04
C PRO A 217 -7.71 8.59 -8.35
N ILE A 218 -8.42 9.14 -7.37
CA ILE A 218 -7.97 10.27 -6.54
C ILE A 218 -7.53 9.83 -5.13
N HIS A 219 -7.29 8.52 -4.93
CA HIS A 219 -6.77 7.91 -3.71
C HIS A 219 -5.62 6.96 -4.06
N GLY A 220 -5.66 5.68 -3.70
CA GLY A 220 -4.59 4.71 -4.02
C GLY A 220 -4.36 4.49 -5.52
N GLY A 221 -5.35 4.71 -6.37
CA GLY A 221 -5.20 4.68 -7.83
C GLY A 221 -4.35 5.82 -8.42
N ALA A 222 -3.94 6.80 -7.62
CA ALA A 222 -3.09 7.90 -8.09
C ALA A 222 -1.69 7.41 -8.52
N ASN A 223 -1.13 6.42 -7.85
CA ASN A 223 0.19 5.86 -8.18
C ASN A 223 0.21 5.22 -9.58
N GLU A 224 -0.86 4.53 -9.96
CA GLU A 224 -1.01 3.95 -11.30
C GLU A 224 -0.97 5.07 -12.35
N LYS A 225 -1.65 6.18 -12.12
CA LYS A 225 -1.66 7.35 -13.02
C LYS A 225 -0.30 8.03 -13.14
N VAL A 226 0.50 8.04 -12.07
CA VAL A 226 1.90 8.52 -12.15
C VAL A 226 2.71 7.64 -13.08
N PHE A 227 2.57 6.32 -12.97
CA PHE A 227 3.32 5.40 -13.82
C PHE A 227 2.85 5.46 -15.29
N ASP A 228 1.54 5.57 -15.56
CA ASP A 228 1.01 5.83 -16.90
C ASP A 228 1.65 7.07 -17.50
N MET A 229 1.69 8.18 -16.74
CA MET A 229 2.31 9.43 -17.18
C MET A 229 3.81 9.29 -17.47
N LEU A 230 4.56 8.53 -16.66
CA LEU A 230 5.97 8.25 -16.93
C LEU A 230 6.16 7.49 -18.26
N GLN A 231 5.27 6.54 -18.56
CA GLN A 231 5.28 5.81 -19.83
C GLN A 231 4.97 6.74 -21.00
N GLU A 232 3.93 7.59 -20.88
CA GLU A 232 3.59 8.60 -21.90
C GLU A 232 4.77 9.55 -22.18
N ILE A 233 5.45 10.05 -21.13
CA ILE A 233 6.61 10.93 -21.27
C ILE A 233 7.75 10.22 -21.98
N ARG A 234 8.02 8.96 -21.64
CA ARG A 234 9.05 8.16 -22.30
C ARG A 234 8.78 7.99 -23.80
N GLU A 235 7.52 7.76 -24.18
CA GLU A 235 7.10 7.64 -25.58
C GLU A 235 7.15 8.98 -26.30
N TYR A 236 6.82 10.07 -25.61
CA TYR A 236 6.87 11.43 -26.16
C TYR A 236 8.30 11.90 -26.44
N GLY A 237 9.25 11.49 -25.62
CA GLY A 237 10.69 11.73 -25.80
C GLY A 237 11.21 13.08 -25.35
N ASP A 238 10.36 14.00 -24.87
CA ASP A 238 10.74 15.30 -24.31
C ASP A 238 9.87 15.63 -23.10
N THR A 239 10.42 15.41 -21.91
CA THR A 239 9.73 15.63 -20.62
C THR A 239 9.21 17.07 -20.48
N LYS A 240 9.99 18.06 -20.88
CA LYS A 240 9.63 19.47 -20.71
C LYS A 240 8.51 19.87 -21.64
N ALA A 241 8.58 19.49 -22.92
CA ALA A 241 7.56 19.77 -23.89
C ALA A 241 6.23 19.09 -23.51
N TYR A 242 6.26 17.84 -23.09
CA TYR A 242 5.09 17.13 -22.60
C TYR A 242 4.43 17.83 -21.41
N LEU A 243 5.22 18.18 -20.38
CA LEU A 243 4.69 18.85 -19.18
C LEU A 243 4.13 20.24 -19.50
N GLN A 244 4.78 20.99 -20.40
CA GLN A 244 4.30 22.31 -20.82
C GLN A 244 2.95 22.19 -21.53
N GLU A 245 2.82 21.27 -22.46
CA GLU A 245 1.57 21.02 -23.18
C GLU A 245 0.41 20.66 -22.23
N LYS A 246 0.64 19.76 -21.27
CA LYS A 246 -0.32 19.39 -20.23
C LYS A 246 -0.74 20.59 -19.38
N LEU A 247 0.22 21.41 -18.96
CA LEU A 247 -0.04 22.61 -18.17
C LEU A 247 -0.80 23.69 -18.95
N ASP A 248 -0.51 23.88 -20.24
CA ASP A 248 -1.20 24.81 -21.10
C ASP A 248 -2.64 24.38 -21.36
N SER A 249 -2.88 23.06 -21.42
CA SER A 249 -4.21 22.45 -21.52
C SER A 249 -4.96 22.38 -20.16
N GLN A 250 -4.37 22.92 -19.09
CA GLN A 250 -4.91 22.89 -17.72
C GLN A 250 -5.12 21.47 -17.18
N GLU A 251 -4.41 20.48 -17.72
CA GLU A 251 -4.42 19.12 -17.20
C GLU A 251 -3.58 19.00 -15.92
N LYS A 252 -3.99 18.07 -15.05
CA LYS A 252 -3.27 17.82 -13.81
C LYS A 252 -2.03 16.97 -14.07
N ILE A 253 -0.90 17.40 -13.52
CA ILE A 253 0.29 16.57 -13.44
C ILE A 253 0.18 15.69 -12.18
N MET A 254 0.15 14.36 -12.38
CA MET A 254 -0.02 13.41 -11.30
C MET A 254 1.23 13.37 -10.41
N GLY A 255 1.01 13.11 -9.10
CA GLY A 255 2.09 13.08 -8.11
C GLY A 255 2.47 14.44 -7.50
N PHE A 256 1.70 15.50 -7.77
CA PHE A 256 1.93 16.83 -7.21
C PHE A 256 0.67 17.41 -6.58
N GLY A 257 0.86 18.18 -5.51
CA GLY A 257 -0.25 18.87 -4.82
C GLY A 257 -0.87 18.03 -3.71
N HIS A 258 -0.14 17.83 -2.62
CA HIS A 258 -0.61 17.11 -1.44
C HIS A 258 -1.62 17.94 -0.62
N ARG A 259 -2.64 17.28 -0.07
CA ARG A 259 -3.69 17.95 0.72
C ARG A 259 -3.24 18.24 2.17
N VAL A 260 -2.36 17.41 2.72
CA VAL A 260 -1.94 17.44 4.12
C VAL A 260 -0.60 18.18 4.27
N TYR A 261 0.43 17.75 3.57
CA TYR A 261 1.76 18.33 3.69
C TYR A 261 1.86 19.68 2.96
N LYS A 262 2.40 20.68 3.66
CA LYS A 262 2.63 22.03 3.11
C LYS A 262 4.07 22.21 2.62
N THR A 263 4.97 21.40 3.15
CA THR A 263 6.39 21.40 2.76
C THR A 263 6.70 20.12 1.98
N GLN A 264 7.46 19.19 2.51
CA GLN A 264 7.83 17.95 1.84
C GLN A 264 7.24 16.75 2.59
N ASP A 265 6.72 15.77 1.86
CA ASP A 265 6.28 14.51 2.45
C ASP A 265 7.49 13.80 3.09
N PRO A 266 7.47 13.51 4.41
CA PRO A 266 8.61 12.93 5.12
C PRO A 266 8.99 11.52 4.60
N ARG A 267 8.10 10.87 3.86
CA ARG A 267 8.32 9.54 3.28
C ARG A 267 9.15 9.59 2.00
N GLU A 268 9.08 10.71 1.28
CA GLU A 268 9.67 10.88 -0.06
C GLU A 268 11.18 10.60 -0.06
N LYS A 269 11.93 11.14 0.90
CA LYS A 269 13.38 10.97 0.98
C LYS A 269 13.81 9.49 1.02
N TYR A 270 13.06 8.64 1.73
CA TYR A 270 13.34 7.21 1.85
C TYR A 270 12.97 6.45 0.57
N LEU A 271 11.81 6.78 -0.02
CA LEU A 271 11.37 6.17 -1.28
C LEU A 271 12.31 6.55 -2.43
N ARG A 272 12.75 7.81 -2.48
CA ARG A 272 13.72 8.28 -3.47
C ARG A 272 15.04 7.53 -3.37
N GLN A 273 15.60 7.44 -2.15
CA GLN A 273 16.83 6.70 -1.92
C GLN A 273 16.70 5.24 -2.38
N MET A 274 15.59 4.58 -2.06
CA MET A 274 15.35 3.20 -2.49
C MET A 274 15.20 3.08 -4.01
N ALA A 275 14.51 4.03 -4.65
CA ALA A 275 14.38 4.06 -6.11
C ALA A 275 15.75 4.22 -6.77
N GLU A 276 16.60 5.12 -6.27
CA GLU A 276 17.96 5.31 -6.76
C GLU A 276 18.80 4.04 -6.59
N GLU A 277 18.87 3.47 -5.37
CA GLU A 277 19.64 2.25 -5.09
C GLU A 277 19.19 1.05 -5.95
N LEU A 278 17.88 0.93 -6.26
CA LEU A 278 17.34 -0.16 -7.07
C LEU A 278 17.55 -0.01 -8.58
N THR A 279 17.64 1.22 -9.07
CA THR A 279 17.54 1.47 -10.52
C THR A 279 18.84 1.94 -11.16
N VAL A 280 19.69 2.66 -10.44
CA VAL A 280 20.97 3.16 -10.98
C VAL A 280 21.85 2.00 -11.49
N GLY A 281 22.31 2.14 -12.72
CA GLY A 281 23.10 1.12 -13.41
C GLY A 281 22.30 -0.07 -13.95
N THR A 282 20.96 -0.01 -13.93
CA THR A 282 20.06 -1.00 -14.51
C THR A 282 19.25 -0.41 -15.68
N GLU A 283 18.54 -1.26 -16.42
CA GLU A 283 17.58 -0.82 -17.46
C GLU A 283 16.42 0.05 -16.91
N ASN A 284 16.19 0.02 -15.62
CA ASN A 284 15.12 0.76 -14.94
C ASN A 284 15.55 2.17 -14.52
N GLU A 285 16.82 2.56 -14.68
CA GLU A 285 17.34 3.88 -14.32
C GLU A 285 16.57 5.01 -15.01
N VAL A 286 16.08 4.75 -16.20
CA VAL A 286 15.27 5.72 -16.98
C VAL A 286 14.05 6.22 -16.21
N TRP A 287 13.39 5.36 -15.43
CA TRP A 287 12.20 5.75 -14.65
C TRP A 287 12.57 6.70 -13.50
N PHE A 288 13.69 6.44 -12.84
CA PHE A 288 14.21 7.31 -11.81
C PHE A 288 14.60 8.68 -12.40
N GLN A 289 15.32 8.70 -13.51
CA GLN A 289 15.71 9.93 -14.19
C GLN A 289 14.50 10.76 -14.62
N LEU A 290 13.50 10.15 -15.26
CA LEU A 290 12.25 10.84 -15.64
C LEU A 290 11.53 11.43 -14.42
N SER A 291 11.45 10.70 -13.31
CA SER A 291 10.83 11.22 -12.08
C SER A 291 11.54 12.46 -11.56
N ARG A 292 12.89 12.50 -11.63
CA ARG A 292 13.71 13.65 -11.25
C ARG A 292 13.53 14.84 -12.18
N GLU A 293 13.45 14.60 -13.49
CA GLU A 293 13.20 15.67 -14.47
C GLU A 293 11.84 16.33 -14.26
N ILE A 294 10.80 15.54 -13.98
CA ILE A 294 9.46 16.04 -13.69
C ILE A 294 9.47 16.88 -12.42
N GLU A 295 10.08 16.38 -11.35
CA GLU A 295 10.19 17.10 -10.08
C GLU A 295 10.88 18.46 -10.28
N ASP A 296 12.04 18.47 -10.93
CA ASP A 296 12.79 19.68 -11.19
C ASP A 296 11.99 20.69 -12.03
N TYR A 297 11.28 20.20 -13.04
CA TYR A 297 10.44 21.06 -13.87
C TYR A 297 9.27 21.66 -13.07
N MET A 298 8.54 20.85 -12.31
CA MET A 298 7.39 21.30 -11.52
C MET A 298 7.80 22.26 -10.41
N LYS A 299 8.92 22.01 -9.76
CA LYS A 299 9.48 22.91 -8.75
C LYS A 299 9.83 24.29 -9.34
N ARG A 300 10.48 24.32 -10.51
CA ARG A 300 10.89 25.57 -11.17
C ARG A 300 9.72 26.34 -11.78
N SER A 301 8.76 25.65 -12.41
CA SER A 301 7.67 26.26 -13.17
C SER A 301 6.45 26.64 -12.31
N LYS A 302 6.16 25.87 -11.27
CA LYS A 302 4.97 26.03 -10.42
C LYS A 302 5.26 26.14 -8.93
N GLY A 303 6.50 25.95 -8.49
CA GLY A 303 6.84 25.90 -7.06
C GLY A 303 6.26 24.69 -6.34
N LEU A 304 5.83 23.65 -7.08
CA LEU A 304 5.24 22.43 -6.53
C LEU A 304 6.31 21.39 -6.25
N ILE A 305 6.16 20.72 -5.13
CA ILE A 305 6.98 19.58 -4.72
C ILE A 305 6.18 18.27 -4.90
N PRO A 306 6.84 17.13 -5.10
CA PRO A 306 6.16 15.84 -5.20
C PRO A 306 5.45 15.46 -3.91
N ASN A 307 4.41 14.69 -4.08
CA ASN A 307 3.63 14.09 -2.98
C ASN A 307 4.36 12.91 -2.38
#